data_c6d3c4228ac4b73014bebdf6e082114e
#
_entry.id   c6d3c4228ac4b73014bebdf6e082114e
#
_cell.length_a   1.000
_cell.length_b   1.000
_cell.length_c   1.000
_cell.angle_alpha   90.00
_cell.angle_beta   90.00
_cell.angle_gamma   90.00
#
_symmetry.space_group_name_H-M   'P 1'
#
loop_
_entity.id
_entity.type
_entity.pdbx_description
1 polymer ?
#
loop_
_entity_poly.entity_id
_entity_poly.type
_entity_poly.pdbx_seq_one_letter_code
_entity_poly.pdbx_strand_id
1 'polypeptide(L)'
;MKCKILLYIFFVFIIFQKNLFADEININSSKIKVLNEGNVINALNVKADIPKKNIEIEGDEAIYDKKNSQLTIINNAKFIDKSKNVYIEGKKVIYNQITDIVQTFGQTYIKVENAYDVYSSDLIYDRKSQKIHSSKETTIKDNKKNIFNLENKFVFDIDNEIISSDKTNIIDDNNNEYSFEMAKINLKNNEIAGKELQVNFMDNYFGNPNNDPILKGKGATSDENKTKIYKVAFTTCSTDNKKCPGWELQSEEFV
;
A
#
# COMPACT_ATOMS: atom_id res chain seq x y z
N MET A 1 21.46 -50.14 -23.33
CA MET A 1 20.32 -49.40 -22.74
C MET A 1 20.74 -48.31 -21.75
N LYS A 2 21.74 -48.54 -20.88
CA LYS A 2 22.16 -47.53 -19.85
C LYS A 2 22.72 -46.21 -20.41
N CYS A 3 23.39 -46.24 -21.58
CA CYS A 3 23.97 -45.00 -22.16
C CYS A 3 22.95 -44.04 -22.76
N LYS A 4 21.81 -44.53 -23.27
CA LYS A 4 20.72 -43.66 -23.82
C LYS A 4 19.93 -42.93 -22.74
N ILE A 5 19.80 -43.56 -21.56
CA ILE A 5 19.09 -42.94 -20.41
C ILE A 5 19.94 -41.80 -19.83
N LEU A 6 21.28 -41.98 -19.77
CA LEU A 6 22.18 -40.92 -19.29
C LEU A 6 22.19 -39.71 -20.21
N LEU A 7 22.12 -39.91 -21.52
CA LEU A 7 22.04 -38.84 -22.51
C LEU A 7 20.70 -38.04 -22.40
N TYR A 8 19.61 -38.73 -22.11
CA TYR A 8 18.29 -38.13 -21.94
C TYR A 8 18.23 -37.26 -20.66
N ILE A 9 18.82 -37.74 -19.55
CA ILE A 9 18.92 -37.00 -18.28
C ILE A 9 19.78 -35.75 -18.46
N PHE A 10 20.86 -35.82 -19.21
CA PHE A 10 21.73 -34.67 -19.49
C PHE A 10 21.04 -33.64 -20.39
N PHE A 11 20.26 -34.08 -21.37
CA PHE A 11 19.48 -33.19 -22.24
C PHE A 11 18.33 -32.51 -21.51
N VAL A 12 17.65 -33.17 -20.58
CA VAL A 12 16.63 -32.61 -19.71
C VAL A 12 17.20 -31.55 -18.76
N PHE A 13 18.44 -31.77 -18.25
CA PHE A 13 19.10 -30.80 -17.37
C PHE A 13 19.51 -29.50 -18.08
N ILE A 14 19.81 -29.55 -19.39
CA ILE A 14 20.15 -28.36 -20.19
C ILE A 14 18.91 -27.52 -20.48
N ILE A 15 17.71 -28.12 -20.59
CA ILE A 15 16.47 -27.39 -20.86
C ILE A 15 15.96 -26.59 -19.63
N PHE A 16 16.39 -26.94 -18.41
CA PHE A 16 15.99 -26.29 -17.17
C PHE A 16 16.88 -25.12 -16.73
N GLN A 17 17.95 -24.81 -17.43
CA GLN A 17 18.66 -23.56 -17.22
C GLN A 17 17.84 -22.40 -17.81
N LYS A 18 16.77 -22.01 -17.12
CA LYS A 18 16.23 -20.66 -17.32
C LYS A 18 17.33 -19.68 -16.93
N ASN A 19 18.02 -19.16 -17.90
CA ASN A 19 18.91 -18.03 -17.70
C ASN A 19 18.04 -16.90 -17.09
N LEU A 20 18.18 -16.68 -15.79
CA LEU A 20 17.68 -15.51 -15.09
C LEU A 20 18.55 -14.32 -15.50
N PHE A 21 18.47 -13.93 -16.78
CA PHE A 21 19.04 -12.67 -17.19
C PHE A 21 18.14 -11.57 -16.66
N ALA A 22 18.74 -10.62 -15.95
CA ALA A 22 18.08 -9.36 -15.66
C ALA A 22 17.65 -8.71 -17.00
N ASP A 23 16.47 -8.10 -17.00
CA ASP A 23 16.00 -7.38 -18.18
C ASP A 23 16.93 -6.21 -18.47
N GLU A 24 17.04 -5.84 -19.75
CA GLU A 24 17.85 -4.71 -20.19
C GLU A 24 17.34 -3.42 -19.57
N ILE A 25 18.25 -2.66 -18.95
CA ILE A 25 18.00 -1.31 -18.45
C ILE A 25 18.69 -0.33 -19.38
N ASN A 26 17.93 0.57 -19.97
CA ASN A 26 18.47 1.72 -20.70
C ASN A 26 18.68 2.87 -19.70
N ILE A 27 19.90 3.38 -19.59
CA ILE A 27 20.22 4.50 -18.68
C ILE A 27 20.68 5.68 -19.51
N ASN A 28 19.94 6.77 -19.45
CA ASN A 28 20.32 8.09 -19.96
C ASN A 28 20.69 8.99 -18.79
N SER A 29 21.83 9.67 -18.86
CA SER A 29 22.32 10.48 -17.75
C SER A 29 23.33 11.54 -18.23
N SER A 30 23.53 12.59 -17.44
CA SER A 30 24.51 13.63 -17.73
C SER A 30 25.95 13.19 -17.49
N LYS A 31 26.17 12.23 -16.61
CA LYS A 31 27.49 11.69 -16.29
C LYS A 31 27.39 10.24 -15.83
N ILE A 32 28.24 9.39 -16.36
CA ILE A 32 28.35 7.97 -15.98
C ILE A 32 29.77 7.68 -15.49
N LYS A 33 29.87 6.92 -14.39
CA LYS A 33 31.11 6.34 -13.89
C LYS A 33 30.93 4.85 -13.71
N VAL A 34 31.77 4.06 -14.36
CA VAL A 34 31.78 2.61 -14.28
C VAL A 34 32.85 2.17 -13.29
N LEU A 35 32.49 1.34 -12.34
CA LEU A 35 33.31 0.87 -11.24
C LEU A 35 33.30 -0.67 -11.17
N ASN A 36 34.24 -1.24 -10.40
CA ASN A 36 34.32 -2.67 -10.11
C ASN A 36 34.24 -3.52 -11.39
N GLU A 37 35.14 -3.23 -12.34
CA GLU A 37 35.23 -3.97 -13.61
C GLU A 37 33.92 -4.02 -14.41
N GLY A 38 33.09 -2.97 -14.27
CA GLY A 38 31.81 -2.88 -14.99
C GLY A 38 30.60 -3.40 -14.21
N ASN A 39 30.79 -3.88 -12.96
CA ASN A 39 29.70 -4.43 -12.14
C ASN A 39 28.84 -3.35 -11.45
N VAL A 40 29.40 -2.14 -11.26
CA VAL A 40 28.68 -1.02 -10.65
C VAL A 40 28.71 0.18 -11.58
N ILE A 41 27.54 0.76 -11.83
CA ILE A 41 27.37 1.98 -12.61
C ILE A 41 26.80 3.06 -11.72
N ASN A 42 27.53 4.17 -11.56
CA ASN A 42 27.02 5.39 -10.94
C ASN A 42 26.67 6.40 -12.03
N ALA A 43 25.53 7.04 -11.92
CA ALA A 43 25.05 8.00 -12.90
C ALA A 43 24.41 9.22 -12.22
N LEU A 44 24.48 10.39 -12.86
CA LEU A 44 23.90 11.65 -12.38
C LEU A 44 22.83 12.15 -13.35
N ASN A 45 21.76 12.77 -12.81
CA ASN A 45 20.58 13.24 -13.54
C ASN A 45 20.03 12.14 -14.46
N VAL A 46 19.49 11.11 -13.82
CA VAL A 46 19.18 9.85 -14.47
C VAL A 46 17.74 9.80 -14.95
N LYS A 47 17.58 9.32 -16.18
CA LYS A 47 16.34 8.76 -16.72
C LYS A 47 16.65 7.36 -17.20
N ALA A 48 16.00 6.37 -16.61
CA ALA A 48 16.17 4.97 -16.98
C ALA A 48 14.83 4.35 -17.34
N ASP A 49 14.84 3.38 -18.25
CA ASP A 49 13.67 2.61 -18.61
C ASP A 49 13.99 1.11 -18.70
N ILE A 50 12.98 0.30 -18.43
CA ILE A 50 13.01 -1.14 -18.60
C ILE A 50 11.82 -1.51 -19.50
N PRO A 51 12.02 -1.52 -20.84
CA PRO A 51 10.92 -1.59 -21.80
C PRO A 51 10.05 -2.84 -21.66
N LYS A 52 10.68 -3.99 -21.41
CA LYS A 52 9.96 -5.27 -21.22
C LYS A 52 9.00 -5.29 -20.03
N LYS A 53 9.23 -4.41 -19.05
CA LYS A 53 8.42 -4.29 -17.84
C LYS A 53 7.54 -3.06 -17.81
N ASN A 54 7.61 -2.20 -18.81
CA ASN A 54 6.94 -0.90 -18.86
C ASN A 54 7.24 -0.03 -17.62
N ILE A 55 8.52 -0.01 -17.20
CA ILE A 55 8.99 0.77 -16.05
C ILE A 55 9.80 1.96 -16.55
N GLU A 56 9.56 3.14 -15.96
CA GLU A 56 10.40 4.32 -16.05
C GLU A 56 10.89 4.74 -14.67
N ILE A 57 12.12 5.24 -14.59
CA ILE A 57 12.77 5.61 -13.35
C ILE A 57 13.54 6.90 -13.57
N GLU A 58 13.39 7.86 -12.65
CA GLU A 58 14.08 9.15 -12.71
C GLU A 58 14.67 9.51 -11.34
N GLY A 59 15.73 10.32 -11.32
CA GLY A 59 16.28 10.90 -10.11
C GLY A 59 17.61 11.61 -10.32
N ASP A 60 18.10 12.24 -9.25
CA ASP A 60 19.35 13.01 -9.34
C ASP A 60 20.58 12.10 -9.43
N GLU A 61 20.56 10.98 -8.72
CA GLU A 61 21.65 10.01 -8.69
C GLU A 61 21.10 8.59 -8.83
N ALA A 62 21.82 7.74 -9.54
CA ALA A 62 21.56 6.30 -9.62
C ALA A 62 22.82 5.48 -9.40
N ILE A 63 22.64 4.35 -8.73
CA ILE A 63 23.63 3.30 -8.55
C ILE A 63 23.01 2.00 -9.05
N TYR A 64 23.55 1.45 -10.12
CA TYR A 64 23.14 0.14 -10.62
C TYR A 64 24.20 -0.92 -10.29
N ASP A 65 23.83 -1.87 -9.45
CA ASP A 65 24.60 -3.06 -9.12
C ASP A 65 24.12 -4.22 -10.00
N LYS A 66 24.91 -4.54 -11.03
CA LYS A 66 24.61 -5.61 -11.99
C LYS A 66 24.58 -6.98 -11.34
N LYS A 67 25.47 -7.23 -10.38
CA LYS A 67 25.58 -8.53 -9.71
C LYS A 67 24.31 -8.88 -8.93
N ASN A 68 23.74 -7.87 -8.26
CA ASN A 68 22.52 -8.01 -7.48
C ASN A 68 21.26 -7.63 -8.26
N SER A 69 21.40 -7.21 -9.54
CA SER A 69 20.32 -6.70 -10.39
C SER A 69 19.49 -5.64 -9.68
N GLN A 70 20.17 -4.74 -8.96
CA GLN A 70 19.56 -3.72 -8.11
C GLN A 70 19.88 -2.32 -8.61
N LEU A 71 18.84 -1.53 -8.81
CA LEU A 71 18.94 -0.11 -9.15
C LEU A 71 18.50 0.72 -7.93
N THR A 72 19.39 1.54 -7.43
CA THR A 72 19.13 2.50 -6.35
C THR A 72 19.09 3.91 -6.92
N ILE A 73 18.02 4.63 -6.66
CA ILE A 73 17.83 6.03 -7.04
C ILE A 73 17.80 6.88 -5.78
N ILE A 74 18.50 8.01 -5.81
CA ILE A 74 18.68 8.88 -4.65
C ILE A 74 18.35 10.30 -5.06
N ASN A 75 17.59 10.99 -4.23
CA ASN A 75 17.06 12.33 -4.36
C ASN A 75 16.15 12.51 -5.60
N ASN A 76 14.99 13.11 -5.38
CA ASN A 76 13.96 13.29 -6.40
C ASN A 76 13.63 11.97 -7.12
N ALA A 77 13.71 10.85 -6.38
CA ALA A 77 13.56 9.53 -6.93
C ALA A 77 12.10 9.28 -7.34
N LYS A 78 11.90 8.89 -8.60
CA LYS A 78 10.59 8.53 -9.17
C LYS A 78 10.68 7.15 -9.79
N PHE A 79 9.64 6.36 -9.56
CA PHE A 79 9.45 5.06 -10.18
C PHE A 79 8.04 5.00 -10.76
N ILE A 80 7.92 4.65 -12.02
CA ILE A 80 6.66 4.64 -12.77
C ILE A 80 6.45 3.26 -13.35
N ASP A 81 5.43 2.56 -12.87
CA ASP A 81 4.93 1.34 -13.48
C ASP A 81 3.75 1.67 -14.40
N LYS A 82 4.02 1.79 -15.69
CA LYS A 82 3.00 2.13 -16.69
C LYS A 82 1.99 1.01 -16.90
N SER A 83 2.37 -0.23 -16.63
CA SER A 83 1.49 -1.38 -16.82
C SER A 83 0.36 -1.44 -15.79
N LYS A 84 0.58 -0.82 -14.63
CA LYS A 84 -0.34 -0.81 -13.49
C LYS A 84 -0.75 0.59 -13.04
N ASN A 85 -0.34 1.61 -13.79
CA ASN A 85 -0.58 3.02 -13.45
C ASN A 85 -0.18 3.35 -12.00
N VAL A 86 0.98 2.83 -11.55
CA VAL A 86 1.55 3.13 -10.24
C VAL A 86 2.69 4.12 -10.40
N TYR A 87 2.59 5.25 -9.74
CA TYR A 87 3.63 6.28 -9.64
C TYR A 87 4.12 6.34 -8.20
N ILE A 88 5.42 6.29 -7.99
CA ILE A 88 6.09 6.36 -6.68
C ILE A 88 7.08 7.50 -6.69
N GLU A 89 7.06 8.35 -5.66
CA GLU A 89 8.00 9.43 -5.44
C GLU A 89 8.54 9.40 -4.02
N GLY A 90 9.86 9.61 -3.86
CA GLY A 90 10.50 9.62 -2.55
C GLY A 90 11.94 10.11 -2.60
N LYS A 91 12.58 10.16 -1.43
CA LYS A 91 13.99 10.55 -1.34
C LYS A 91 14.93 9.47 -1.87
N LYS A 92 14.59 8.20 -1.62
CA LYS A 92 15.36 7.05 -2.08
C LYS A 92 14.42 5.92 -2.47
N VAL A 93 14.66 5.35 -3.66
CA VAL A 93 13.94 4.19 -4.19
C VAL A 93 14.95 3.13 -4.60
N ILE A 94 14.71 1.89 -4.21
CA ILE A 94 15.48 0.72 -4.63
C ILE A 94 14.56 -0.21 -5.40
N TYR A 95 14.95 -0.55 -6.61
CA TYR A 95 14.27 -1.55 -7.43
C TYR A 95 15.16 -2.77 -7.64
N ASN A 96 14.67 -3.95 -7.29
CA ASN A 96 15.34 -5.21 -7.57
C ASN A 96 14.63 -5.91 -8.74
N GLN A 97 15.34 -6.12 -9.85
CA GLN A 97 14.78 -6.68 -11.07
C GLN A 97 14.41 -8.16 -10.97
N ILE A 98 15.11 -8.92 -10.11
CA ILE A 98 14.91 -10.39 -9.95
C ILE A 98 13.65 -10.66 -9.13
N THR A 99 13.54 -9.98 -7.99
CA THR A 99 12.37 -10.11 -7.11
C THR A 99 11.18 -9.35 -7.62
N ASP A 100 11.40 -8.31 -8.44
CA ASP A 100 10.42 -7.36 -8.96
C ASP A 100 9.78 -6.50 -7.86
N ILE A 101 10.60 -6.15 -6.86
CA ILE A 101 10.21 -5.39 -5.68
C ILE A 101 10.79 -3.99 -5.74
N VAL A 102 9.97 -3.00 -5.43
CA VAL A 102 10.34 -1.61 -5.20
C VAL A 102 10.28 -1.33 -3.70
N GLN A 103 11.36 -0.78 -3.15
CA GLN A 103 11.44 -0.33 -1.76
C GLN A 103 11.72 1.16 -1.70
N THR A 104 11.03 1.87 -0.85
CA THR A 104 11.28 3.29 -0.59
C THR A 104 11.86 3.50 0.80
N PHE A 105 12.54 4.61 1.02
CA PHE A 105 13.13 4.97 2.30
C PHE A 105 12.82 6.43 2.63
N GLY A 106 12.26 6.63 3.82
CA GLY A 106 11.75 7.92 4.26
C GLY A 106 10.38 8.24 3.65
N GLN A 107 10.00 9.52 3.72
CA GLN A 107 8.70 9.97 3.21
C GLN A 107 8.52 9.57 1.74
N THR A 108 7.36 9.02 1.46
CA THR A 108 7.02 8.46 0.16
C THR A 108 5.58 8.82 -0.19
N TYR A 109 5.39 9.21 -1.43
CA TYR A 109 4.10 9.37 -2.07
C TYR A 109 3.92 8.31 -3.14
N ILE A 110 2.76 7.65 -3.15
CA ILE A 110 2.36 6.74 -4.23
C ILE A 110 1.00 7.15 -4.78
N LYS A 111 0.89 7.20 -6.08
CA LYS A 111 -0.39 7.33 -6.79
C LYS A 111 -0.72 6.01 -7.48
N VAL A 112 -1.92 5.49 -7.23
CA VAL A 112 -2.41 4.23 -7.79
C VAL A 112 -3.62 4.52 -8.67
N GLU A 113 -3.57 4.13 -9.95
CA GLU A 113 -4.66 4.19 -10.94
C GLU A 113 -5.38 5.54 -11.06
N ASN A 114 -4.72 6.64 -10.67
CA ASN A 114 -5.33 7.97 -10.52
C ASN A 114 -6.54 8.03 -9.56
N ALA A 115 -6.77 6.98 -8.78
CA ALA A 115 -7.89 6.85 -7.85
C ALA A 115 -7.47 6.99 -6.39
N TYR A 116 -6.22 6.62 -6.06
CA TYR A 116 -5.74 6.59 -4.69
C TYR A 116 -4.40 7.31 -4.56
N ASP A 117 -4.34 8.22 -3.57
CA ASP A 117 -3.12 8.90 -3.14
C ASP A 117 -2.67 8.29 -1.80
N VAL A 118 -1.47 7.70 -1.75
CA VAL A 118 -0.91 7.03 -0.57
C VAL A 118 0.30 7.82 -0.06
N TYR A 119 0.25 8.23 1.19
CA TYR A 119 1.33 8.94 1.89
C TYR A 119 1.82 8.09 3.06
N SER A 120 3.09 7.74 3.06
CA SER A 120 3.69 6.91 4.09
C SER A 120 5.20 7.09 4.15
N SER A 121 5.88 6.18 4.82
CA SER A 121 7.34 6.03 4.76
C SER A 121 7.73 4.55 4.70
N ASP A 122 8.92 4.28 4.15
CA ASP A 122 9.50 2.93 4.08
C ASP A 122 8.54 1.88 3.49
N LEU A 123 7.93 2.24 2.35
CA LEU A 123 6.98 1.39 1.63
C LEU A 123 7.68 0.29 0.82
N ILE A 124 6.99 -0.81 0.66
CA ILE A 124 7.35 -1.88 -0.27
C ILE A 124 6.21 -2.08 -1.26
N TYR A 125 6.52 -1.99 -2.56
CA TYR A 125 5.62 -2.35 -3.65
C TYR A 125 6.12 -3.63 -4.31
N ASP A 126 5.40 -4.72 -4.12
CA ASP A 126 5.61 -5.99 -4.80
C ASP A 126 4.81 -5.99 -6.12
N ARG A 127 5.51 -5.83 -7.24
CA ARG A 127 4.91 -5.76 -8.56
C ARG A 127 4.32 -7.10 -9.02
N LYS A 128 4.84 -8.24 -8.55
CA LYS A 128 4.34 -9.56 -8.92
C LYS A 128 2.99 -9.86 -8.29
N SER A 129 2.83 -9.53 -7.02
CA SER A 129 1.59 -9.73 -6.27
C SER A 129 0.67 -8.52 -6.29
N GLN A 130 1.10 -7.40 -6.91
CA GLN A 130 0.38 -6.12 -6.96
C GLN A 130 -0.04 -5.61 -5.58
N LYS A 131 0.90 -5.67 -4.63
CA LYS A 131 0.64 -5.27 -3.24
C LYS A 131 1.60 -4.17 -2.79
N ILE A 132 1.02 -3.17 -2.13
CA ILE A 132 1.76 -2.14 -1.40
C ILE A 132 1.61 -2.45 0.08
N HIS A 133 2.70 -2.41 0.83
CA HIS A 133 2.64 -2.59 2.27
C HIS A 133 3.71 -1.78 3.01
N SER A 134 3.41 -1.43 4.24
CA SER A 134 4.34 -0.84 5.20
C SER A 134 3.94 -1.24 6.62
N SER A 135 4.84 -1.01 7.56
CA SER A 135 4.59 -1.04 9.00
C SER A 135 4.59 0.36 9.63
N LYS A 136 4.59 1.38 8.81
CA LYS A 136 4.59 2.79 9.22
C LYS A 136 3.20 3.38 9.08
N GLU A 137 2.95 4.43 9.82
CA GLU A 137 1.74 5.23 9.67
C GLU A 137 1.55 5.63 8.21
N THR A 138 0.33 5.43 7.72
CA THR A 138 -0.01 5.62 6.31
C THR A 138 -1.36 6.29 6.19
N THR A 139 -1.44 7.29 5.32
CA THR A 139 -2.71 7.90 4.93
C THR A 139 -2.99 7.55 3.47
N ILE A 140 -4.17 6.98 3.21
CA ILE A 140 -4.69 6.76 1.86
C ILE A 140 -5.89 7.69 1.64
N LYS A 141 -5.91 8.38 0.52
CA LYS A 141 -7.05 9.21 0.09
C LYS A 141 -7.60 8.67 -1.20
N ASP A 142 -8.92 8.50 -1.28
CA ASP A 142 -9.59 8.13 -2.51
C ASP A 142 -10.17 9.35 -3.24
N ASN A 143 -10.66 9.12 -4.46
CA ASN A 143 -11.30 10.15 -5.27
C ASN A 143 -12.71 10.55 -4.78
N LYS A 144 -13.28 9.82 -3.81
CA LYS A 144 -14.55 10.10 -3.14
C LYS A 144 -14.38 10.98 -1.91
N LYS A 145 -13.15 11.43 -1.61
CA LYS A 145 -12.74 12.22 -0.44
C LYS A 145 -12.68 11.44 0.88
N ASN A 146 -12.80 10.11 0.87
CA ASN A 146 -12.54 9.34 2.07
C ASN A 146 -11.05 9.36 2.40
N ILE A 147 -10.73 9.40 3.70
CA ILE A 147 -9.37 9.37 4.22
C ILE A 147 -9.25 8.13 5.11
N PHE A 148 -8.31 7.27 4.78
CA PHE A 148 -7.98 6.07 5.55
C PHE A 148 -6.64 6.30 6.25
N ASN A 149 -6.65 6.48 7.55
CA ASN A 149 -5.45 6.59 8.39
C ASN A 149 -5.16 5.21 9.01
N LEU A 150 -4.02 4.66 8.67
CA LEU A 150 -3.57 3.32 9.05
C LEU A 150 -2.35 3.48 9.95
N GLU A 151 -2.50 3.22 11.25
CA GLU A 151 -1.44 3.52 12.24
C GLU A 151 -0.32 2.49 12.25
N ASN A 152 -0.62 1.26 11.88
CA ASN A 152 0.31 0.14 11.95
C ASN A 152 0.46 -0.57 10.59
N LYS A 153 0.75 -1.86 10.65
CA LYS A 153 0.92 -2.69 9.46
C LYS A 153 -0.32 -2.68 8.57
N PHE A 154 -0.12 -2.37 7.30
CA PHE A 154 -1.16 -2.49 6.29
C PHE A 154 -0.68 -3.24 5.05
N VAL A 155 -1.64 -3.74 4.29
CA VAL A 155 -1.47 -4.27 2.94
C VAL A 155 -2.58 -3.69 2.07
N PHE A 156 -2.21 -3.05 0.97
CA PHE A 156 -3.13 -2.64 -0.09
C PHE A 156 -2.91 -3.54 -1.30
N ASP A 157 -3.88 -4.38 -1.58
CA ASP A 157 -3.96 -5.24 -2.76
C ASP A 157 -4.58 -4.42 -3.89
N ILE A 158 -3.77 -3.99 -4.85
CA ILE A 158 -4.16 -3.07 -5.93
C ILE A 158 -5.18 -3.74 -6.87
N ASP A 159 -4.91 -4.96 -7.31
CA ASP A 159 -5.76 -5.66 -8.30
C ASP A 159 -7.18 -5.93 -7.75
N ASN A 160 -7.30 -6.16 -6.45
CA ASN A 160 -8.58 -6.40 -5.78
C ASN A 160 -9.17 -5.15 -5.13
N GLU A 161 -8.43 -4.04 -5.08
CA GLU A 161 -8.76 -2.80 -4.37
C GLU A 161 -9.11 -3.03 -2.89
N ILE A 162 -8.32 -3.89 -2.21
CA ILE A 162 -8.56 -4.27 -0.82
C ILE A 162 -7.46 -3.73 0.08
N ILE A 163 -7.85 -2.96 1.10
CA ILE A 163 -6.99 -2.57 2.22
C ILE A 163 -7.23 -3.53 3.39
N SER A 164 -6.17 -4.05 3.98
CA SER A 164 -6.21 -4.80 5.24
C SER A 164 -5.22 -4.13 6.20
N SER A 165 -5.68 -3.76 7.38
CA SER A 165 -4.87 -3.01 8.34
C SER A 165 -5.24 -3.30 9.78
N ASP A 166 -4.25 -3.15 10.65
CA ASP A 166 -4.44 -3.03 12.09
C ASP A 166 -4.57 -1.54 12.43
N LYS A 167 -5.46 -1.17 13.38
CA LYS A 167 -5.72 0.21 13.80
C LYS A 167 -5.98 1.15 12.63
N THR A 168 -7.20 1.11 12.17
CA THR A 168 -7.68 1.92 11.05
C THR A 168 -8.61 3.01 11.55
N ASN A 169 -8.41 4.24 11.11
CA ASN A 169 -9.37 5.34 11.24
C ASN A 169 -9.79 5.78 9.84
N ILE A 170 -11.09 5.75 9.56
CA ILE A 170 -11.67 6.18 8.30
C ILE A 170 -12.46 7.46 8.56
N ILE A 171 -12.20 8.48 7.77
CA ILE A 171 -12.98 9.72 7.75
C ILE A 171 -13.71 9.74 6.42
N ASP A 172 -15.05 9.75 6.46
CA ASP A 172 -15.86 9.81 5.25
C ASP A 172 -16.03 11.25 4.73
N ASP A 173 -16.70 11.43 3.60
CA ASP A 173 -16.95 12.72 2.96
C ASP A 173 -17.90 13.64 3.77
N ASN A 174 -18.59 13.09 4.78
CA ASN A 174 -19.42 13.81 5.73
C ASN A 174 -18.70 14.15 7.06
N ASN A 175 -17.40 13.83 7.18
CA ASN A 175 -16.57 13.94 8.38
C ASN A 175 -17.02 13.04 9.54
N ASN A 176 -17.71 11.94 9.29
CA ASN A 176 -17.88 10.91 10.30
C ASN A 176 -16.57 10.11 10.43
N GLU A 177 -16.21 9.75 11.65
CA GLU A 177 -15.01 8.98 11.94
C GLU A 177 -15.36 7.55 12.36
N TYR A 178 -14.73 6.58 11.71
CA TYR A 178 -14.89 5.15 11.99
C TYR A 178 -13.54 4.56 12.39
N SER A 179 -13.39 4.18 13.64
CA SER A 179 -12.15 3.58 14.14
C SER A 179 -12.31 2.08 14.35
N PHE A 180 -11.30 1.32 13.96
CA PHE A 180 -11.23 -0.13 14.11
C PHE A 180 -9.86 -0.57 14.63
N GLU A 181 -9.82 -1.60 15.48
CA GLU A 181 -8.57 -2.29 15.85
C GLU A 181 -8.04 -3.16 14.69
N MET A 182 -8.92 -3.67 13.85
CA MET A 182 -8.60 -4.38 12.62
C MET A 182 -9.69 -4.12 11.60
N ALA A 183 -9.30 -3.82 10.36
CA ALA A 183 -10.25 -3.65 9.26
C ALA A 183 -9.76 -4.32 7.97
N LYS A 184 -10.72 -4.82 7.21
CA LYS A 184 -10.60 -5.18 5.81
C LYS A 184 -11.63 -4.38 5.01
N ILE A 185 -11.15 -3.57 4.09
CA ILE A 185 -11.94 -2.62 3.32
C ILE A 185 -11.80 -2.98 1.84
N ASN A 186 -12.92 -3.26 1.20
CA ASN A 186 -12.99 -3.42 -0.25
C ASN A 186 -13.49 -2.11 -0.86
N LEU A 187 -12.58 -1.38 -1.47
CA LEU A 187 -12.84 -0.04 -2.03
C LEU A 187 -13.72 -0.10 -3.30
N LYS A 188 -13.71 -1.25 -3.99
CA LYS A 188 -14.46 -1.44 -5.24
C LYS A 188 -15.96 -1.49 -5.02
N ASN A 189 -16.39 -2.17 -3.96
CA ASN A 189 -17.81 -2.35 -3.64
C ASN A 189 -18.20 -1.74 -2.29
N ASN A 190 -17.35 -0.85 -1.72
CA ASN A 190 -17.56 -0.17 -0.45
C ASN A 190 -17.87 -1.10 0.73
N GLU A 191 -17.35 -2.33 0.70
CA GLU A 191 -17.53 -3.27 1.81
C GLU A 191 -16.48 -3.07 2.88
N ILE A 192 -16.91 -3.06 4.14
CA ILE A 192 -16.03 -2.98 5.31
C ILE A 192 -16.35 -4.15 6.24
N ALA A 193 -15.32 -4.83 6.69
CA ALA A 193 -15.41 -5.79 7.79
C ALA A 193 -14.35 -5.43 8.83
N GLY A 194 -14.75 -5.27 10.10
CA GLY A 194 -13.83 -4.83 11.13
C GLY A 194 -14.18 -5.29 12.53
N LYS A 195 -13.22 -5.15 13.44
CA LYS A 195 -13.35 -5.47 14.86
C LYS A 195 -13.15 -4.22 15.71
N GLU A 196 -13.81 -4.21 16.89
CA GLU A 196 -13.74 -3.10 17.85
C GLU A 196 -14.06 -1.76 17.19
N LEU A 197 -15.24 -1.68 16.56
CA LEU A 197 -15.70 -0.45 15.91
C LEU A 197 -16.02 0.63 16.95
N GLN A 198 -15.60 1.84 16.69
CA GLN A 198 -16.14 3.06 17.27
C GLN A 198 -16.48 4.03 16.14
N VAL A 199 -17.69 4.59 16.16
CA VAL A 199 -18.12 5.66 15.24
C VAL A 199 -18.32 6.93 16.06
N ASN A 200 -17.62 7.97 15.68
CA ASN A 200 -17.86 9.33 16.12
C ASN A 200 -18.52 10.05 14.95
N PHE A 201 -19.77 10.46 15.12
CA PHE A 201 -20.46 11.20 14.08
C PHE A 201 -19.96 12.65 14.06
N MET A 202 -20.13 13.33 12.93
CA MET A 202 -19.69 14.70 12.76
C MET A 202 -20.24 15.62 13.86
N ASP A 203 -19.51 16.66 14.19
CA ASP A 203 -19.90 17.65 15.19
C ASP A 203 -21.29 18.23 14.90
N ASN A 204 -22.08 18.41 15.97
CA ASN A 204 -23.43 18.95 15.90
C ASN A 204 -24.45 18.11 15.09
N TYR A 205 -24.26 16.79 15.04
CA TYR A 205 -25.10 15.85 14.28
C TYR A 205 -26.60 15.99 14.62
N PHE A 206 -26.95 16.15 15.91
CA PHE A 206 -28.31 16.41 16.37
C PHE A 206 -28.63 17.89 16.61
N GLY A 207 -27.85 18.82 16.09
CA GLY A 207 -28.06 20.25 16.31
C GLY A 207 -27.63 20.77 17.68
N ASN A 208 -26.89 19.97 18.47
CA ASN A 208 -26.34 20.34 19.76
C ASN A 208 -24.94 19.73 19.94
N PRO A 209 -23.87 20.54 19.88
CA PRO A 209 -22.49 20.03 19.92
C PRO A 209 -22.08 19.33 21.22
N ASN A 210 -22.91 19.40 22.27
CA ASN A 210 -22.67 18.69 23.53
C ASN A 210 -23.28 17.28 23.56
N ASN A 211 -23.99 16.88 22.51
CA ASN A 211 -24.74 15.62 22.42
C ASN A 211 -24.42 14.85 21.13
N ASP A 212 -23.18 14.90 20.65
CA ASP A 212 -22.81 14.17 19.47
C ASP A 212 -22.81 12.65 19.73
N PRO A 213 -23.43 11.86 18.85
CA PRO A 213 -23.59 10.46 19.07
C PRO A 213 -22.28 9.68 18.94
N ILE A 214 -22.10 8.69 19.80
CA ILE A 214 -21.02 7.73 19.75
C ILE A 214 -21.65 6.34 19.67
N LEU A 215 -21.20 5.53 18.71
CA LEU A 215 -21.60 4.15 18.56
C LEU A 215 -20.37 3.25 18.66
N LYS A 216 -20.48 2.19 19.46
CA LYS A 216 -19.41 1.20 19.62
C LYS A 216 -19.95 -0.19 19.28
N GLY A 217 -19.09 -1.05 18.75
CA GLY A 217 -19.43 -2.43 18.42
C GLY A 217 -18.22 -3.34 18.46
N LYS A 218 -18.40 -4.59 18.88
CA LYS A 218 -17.32 -5.59 18.88
C LYS A 218 -16.92 -6.04 17.49
N GLY A 219 -17.81 -5.92 16.53
CA GLY A 219 -17.56 -6.20 15.13
C GLY A 219 -18.55 -5.48 14.25
N ALA A 220 -18.14 -5.20 13.03
CA ALA A 220 -19.00 -4.59 12.04
C ALA A 220 -18.75 -5.18 10.66
N THR A 221 -19.82 -5.28 9.87
CA THR A 221 -19.77 -5.50 8.43
C THR A 221 -20.68 -4.49 7.75
N SER A 222 -20.21 -3.91 6.66
CA SER A 222 -20.98 -2.94 5.87
C SER A 222 -20.81 -3.26 4.40
N ASP A 223 -21.87 -3.10 3.65
CA ASP A 223 -21.89 -3.08 2.19
C ASP A 223 -22.73 -1.89 1.71
N GLU A 224 -22.95 -1.76 0.41
CA GLU A 224 -23.69 -0.61 -0.18
C GLU A 224 -25.13 -0.47 0.33
N ASN A 225 -25.74 -1.54 0.84
CA ASN A 225 -27.16 -1.57 1.19
C ASN A 225 -27.40 -1.70 2.70
N LYS A 226 -26.42 -2.21 3.45
CA LYS A 226 -26.63 -2.65 4.82
C LYS A 226 -25.36 -2.56 5.65
N THR A 227 -25.52 -2.01 6.84
CA THR A 227 -24.50 -2.07 7.90
C THR A 227 -25.01 -2.93 9.03
N LYS A 228 -24.21 -3.89 9.47
CA LYS A 228 -24.49 -4.79 10.57
C LYS A 228 -23.42 -4.65 11.64
N ILE A 229 -23.81 -4.34 12.85
CA ILE A 229 -22.91 -4.15 13.98
C ILE A 229 -23.32 -5.09 15.10
N TYR A 230 -22.34 -5.77 15.70
CA TYR A 230 -22.53 -6.76 16.73
C TYR A 230 -22.11 -6.21 18.09
N LYS A 231 -22.90 -6.54 19.14
CA LYS A 231 -22.70 -6.09 20.53
C LYS A 231 -22.52 -4.59 20.60
N VAL A 232 -23.59 -3.91 20.23
CA VAL A 232 -23.64 -2.47 20.07
C VAL A 232 -23.88 -1.76 21.40
N ALA A 233 -23.18 -0.66 21.60
CA ALA A 233 -23.49 0.34 22.61
C ALA A 233 -23.60 1.71 21.91
N PHE A 234 -24.68 2.44 22.17
CA PHE A 234 -24.93 3.76 21.61
C PHE A 234 -25.24 4.77 22.72
N THR A 235 -24.61 5.93 22.68
CA THR A 235 -24.86 7.03 23.62
C THR A 235 -24.61 8.37 22.93
N THR A 236 -25.19 9.46 23.47
CA THR A 236 -24.87 10.84 23.07
C THR A 236 -24.10 11.60 24.17
N CYS A 237 -23.62 10.89 25.17
CA CYS A 237 -22.84 11.51 26.25
C CYS A 237 -21.40 11.73 25.83
N SER A 238 -20.88 12.94 25.97
CA SER A 238 -19.46 13.24 25.85
C SER A 238 -18.64 12.41 26.86
N THR A 239 -17.62 11.72 26.37
CA THR A 239 -16.72 10.88 27.20
C THR A 239 -15.70 11.70 28.00
N ASP A 240 -15.62 13.03 27.79
CA ASP A 240 -14.66 13.92 28.45
C ASP A 240 -14.96 14.14 29.94
N ASN A 241 -16.18 13.91 30.36
CA ASN A 241 -16.55 13.91 31.76
C ASN A 241 -16.62 12.49 32.31
N LYS A 242 -15.75 12.15 33.25
CA LYS A 242 -15.66 10.83 33.95
C LYS A 242 -16.99 10.31 34.59
N LYS A 243 -18.13 10.91 34.30
CA LYS A 243 -19.45 10.58 34.82
C LYS A 243 -20.46 10.12 33.76
N CYS A 244 -20.02 9.86 32.54
CA CYS A 244 -20.86 9.29 31.49
C CYS A 244 -20.69 7.79 31.32
N PRO A 245 -21.68 7.11 30.76
CA PRO A 245 -22.91 7.69 30.21
C PRO A 245 -24.04 7.80 31.22
N GLY A 246 -24.78 8.92 31.22
CA GLY A 246 -26.05 9.05 31.93
C GLY A 246 -27.10 8.08 31.40
N TRP A 247 -26.94 7.61 30.14
CA TRP A 247 -27.74 6.57 29.50
C TRP A 247 -26.94 5.92 28.36
N GLU A 248 -27.22 4.67 28.10
CA GLU A 248 -26.65 3.88 27.01
C GLU A 248 -27.70 2.87 26.52
N LEU A 249 -27.85 2.77 25.20
CA LEU A 249 -28.63 1.72 24.57
C LEU A 249 -27.68 0.59 24.17
N GLN A 250 -28.01 -0.63 24.55
CA GLN A 250 -27.25 -1.83 24.19
C GLN A 250 -28.11 -2.80 23.38
N SER A 251 -27.49 -3.44 22.39
CA SER A 251 -28.11 -4.49 21.58
C SER A 251 -27.08 -5.54 21.18
N GLU A 252 -27.51 -6.80 21.04
CA GLU A 252 -26.65 -7.86 20.49
C GLU A 252 -26.35 -7.64 19.00
N GLU A 253 -27.29 -7.05 18.28
CA GLU A 253 -27.14 -6.75 16.87
C GLU A 253 -27.91 -5.46 16.52
N PHE A 254 -27.31 -4.65 15.67
CA PHE A 254 -27.90 -3.46 15.05
C PHE A 254 -27.77 -3.59 13.53
N VAL A 255 -28.85 -3.28 12.81
CA VAL A 255 -28.92 -3.40 11.35
C VAL A 255 -29.55 -2.16 10.76
#